data_97bc9f4338d6186823eea9c8f9ae2e16
#
_entry.id   97bc9f4338d6186823eea9c8f9ae2e16
#
_cell.length_a   1.000
_cell.length_b   1.000
_cell.length_c   1.000
_cell.angle_alpha   90.00
_cell.angle_beta   90.00
_cell.angle_gamma   90.00
#
_symmetry.space_group_name_H-M   'P 1'
#
loop_
_entity.id
_entity.type
_entity.pdbx_description
1 polymer ?
#
loop_
_entity_poly.entity_id
_entity_poly.type
_entity_poly.pdbx_seq_one_letter_code
_entity_poly.pdbx_strand_id
1 'polypeptide(L)'
;MMKTVASRRTSRFARAVAALCLLFLPACQGGHPPLVAEWREIRITQSDFERSYFQYWQTTSAPDSPALRRHFAQQMIEQELIARAGMAGGLHRSAEVQRPLQRDFRRFLRRRYLEVTLQDTLTEPTAAEIAAALQRQNTQLRVRQLFARSAEEIQRLQQQLQQGMPFEKLAAMTMPDSTLAASGGDLGWLGWGDTDLPVEEVLYQLPRGAISAPVSSLMGWHIFRVDSIRTTLRFGGMTPWEREDIYQRLLSRRLDLAAARHLRGLVWSKPLVVNMAVLARVWERLAPIVRHPAPSHWPQALQKLERDPPFDLLQEIAATVAGEPFTVQEFLEALPEIPRQLLQPNLKKALELAIRDRLLTQAALAAGLANDPVVREKMRRAELQYTYYATLAAQDSVVETAAALQRFYAEHRARYGERVESEVYEILVAQRDSALAIAKAIQAGRDFGEMARRHSRRAATREQGGFVGILSDEDKPLGQQAAQLRPGELYAPVATAEGYSVIRVGRQIRRAPQWQEIEQRVREDWRRADLQRRHQSLLPADYRPQDIKFHEENLARALTQRGTVF
;
A
#
# COMPACT_ATOMS: atom_id res chain seq x y z
N MET A 1 54.44 -15.49 -46.07
CA MET A 1 54.77 -16.01 -44.72
C MET A 1 54.52 -14.92 -43.68
N MET A 2 53.39 -14.86 -43.11
CA MET A 2 53.11 -14.23 -41.78
C MET A 2 51.71 -14.70 -41.36
N LYS A 3 51.69 -15.73 -40.61
CA LYS A 3 50.48 -16.27 -39.95
C LYS A 3 50.63 -16.09 -38.43
N THR A 4 49.54 -15.68 -37.80
CA THR A 4 49.15 -16.01 -36.42
C THR A 4 49.97 -15.40 -35.27
N VAL A 5 49.55 -14.21 -34.79
CA VAL A 5 49.62 -13.84 -33.36
C VAL A 5 48.43 -12.93 -33.01
N ALA A 6 47.21 -13.40 -32.98
CA ALA A 6 46.04 -12.65 -32.51
C ALA A 6 44.95 -13.53 -31.91
N SER A 7 45.30 -14.61 -31.22
CA SER A 7 44.25 -15.51 -30.67
C SER A 7 44.45 -15.96 -29.21
N ARG A 8 45.31 -15.31 -28.44
CA ARG A 8 45.57 -15.75 -27.04
C ARG A 8 45.30 -14.71 -25.94
N ARG A 9 44.81 -13.52 -26.28
CA ARG A 9 44.50 -12.49 -25.24
C ARG A 9 43.04 -12.40 -24.85
N THR A 10 42.11 -12.90 -25.65
CA THR A 10 40.65 -12.86 -25.33
C THR A 10 40.18 -13.95 -24.41
N SER A 11 40.92 -15.08 -24.24
CA SER A 11 40.52 -16.19 -23.38
C SER A 11 40.86 -16.00 -21.89
N ARG A 12 41.77 -15.06 -21.53
CA ARG A 12 42.10 -14.78 -20.12
C ARG A 12 41.17 -13.75 -19.49
N PHE A 13 40.63 -12.82 -20.27
CA PHE A 13 39.65 -11.86 -19.77
C PHE A 13 38.26 -12.53 -19.56
N ALA A 14 37.83 -13.42 -20.44
CA ALA A 14 36.59 -14.16 -20.30
C ALA A 14 36.60 -15.14 -19.11
N ARG A 15 37.78 -15.69 -18.75
CA ARG A 15 37.93 -16.55 -17.56
C ARG A 15 38.05 -15.76 -16.25
N ALA A 16 38.50 -14.53 -16.26
CA ALA A 16 38.53 -13.65 -15.08
C ALA A 16 37.15 -13.09 -14.74
N VAL A 17 36.33 -12.78 -15.75
CA VAL A 17 34.94 -12.31 -15.53
C VAL A 17 34.05 -13.45 -15.07
N ALA A 18 34.23 -14.69 -15.59
CA ALA A 18 33.50 -15.87 -15.11
C ALA A 18 33.90 -16.29 -13.68
N ALA A 19 35.14 -16.00 -13.24
CA ALA A 19 35.57 -16.27 -11.85
C ALA A 19 35.11 -15.20 -10.86
N LEU A 20 34.83 -13.97 -11.30
CA LEU A 20 34.34 -12.89 -10.43
C LEU A 20 32.81 -12.96 -10.22
N CYS A 21 32.08 -13.52 -11.20
CA CYS A 21 30.64 -13.80 -11.05
C CYS A 21 30.35 -15.02 -10.15
N LEU A 22 31.35 -15.86 -9.85
CA LEU A 22 31.22 -17.01 -8.94
C LEU A 22 31.41 -16.64 -7.46
N LEU A 23 31.81 -15.40 -7.13
CA LEU A 23 32.01 -14.96 -5.74
C LEU A 23 30.80 -14.19 -5.16
N PHE A 24 29.75 -13.97 -5.93
CA PHE A 24 28.47 -13.38 -5.46
C PHE A 24 27.23 -14.25 -5.71
N LEU A 25 27.41 -15.49 -6.09
CA LEU A 25 26.37 -16.48 -5.82
C LEU A 25 26.47 -16.79 -4.32
N PRO A 26 25.42 -16.53 -3.51
CA PRO A 26 25.34 -17.22 -2.22
C PRO A 26 25.45 -18.70 -2.61
N ALA A 27 26.47 -19.35 -2.10
CA ALA A 27 26.69 -20.77 -2.32
C ALA A 27 25.35 -21.48 -2.11
N CYS A 28 24.76 -22.02 -3.17
CA CYS A 28 23.83 -23.12 -3.07
C CYS A 28 24.60 -24.32 -2.51
N GLN A 29 25.00 -24.21 -1.25
CA GLN A 29 25.18 -25.38 -0.41
C GLN A 29 23.81 -26.04 -0.39
N GLY A 30 23.71 -27.27 -0.78
CA GLY A 30 22.48 -28.09 -0.80
C GLY A 30 21.88 -28.32 0.59
N GLY A 31 21.72 -27.24 1.34
CA GLY A 31 21.03 -27.19 2.62
C GLY A 31 19.57 -26.81 2.39
N HIS A 32 18.66 -27.53 3.00
CA HIS A 32 17.26 -27.14 3.08
C HIS A 32 17.14 -25.68 3.58
N PRO A 33 16.17 -24.90 3.05
CA PRO A 33 15.97 -23.53 3.53
C PRO A 33 15.79 -23.53 5.05
N PRO A 34 16.36 -22.55 5.79
CA PRO A 34 16.29 -22.52 7.24
C PRO A 34 14.82 -22.52 7.68
N LEU A 35 14.49 -23.41 8.62
CA LEU A 35 13.15 -23.56 9.18
C LEU A 35 12.99 -22.68 10.43
N VAL A 36 11.80 -22.15 10.67
CA VAL A 36 11.43 -21.47 11.92
C VAL A 36 10.54 -22.34 12.80
N ALA A 37 9.71 -23.19 12.18
CA ALA A 37 8.87 -24.14 12.90
C ALA A 37 8.58 -25.36 12.03
N GLU A 38 8.37 -26.51 12.67
CA GLU A 38 7.94 -27.74 12.01
C GLU A 38 7.00 -28.56 12.90
N TRP A 39 6.06 -29.24 12.27
CA TRP A 39 5.16 -30.20 12.89
C TRP A 39 4.87 -31.33 11.90
N ARG A 40 5.35 -32.54 12.17
CA ARG A 40 5.32 -33.68 11.22
C ARG A 40 5.88 -33.29 9.84
N GLU A 41 5.05 -33.30 8.79
CA GLU A 41 5.46 -32.98 7.43
C GLU A 41 5.33 -31.47 7.09
N ILE A 42 4.72 -30.70 7.96
CA ILE A 42 4.59 -29.25 7.78
C ILE A 42 5.86 -28.56 8.20
N ARG A 43 6.40 -27.74 7.32
CA ARG A 43 7.65 -27.02 7.52
C ARG A 43 7.48 -25.57 7.15
N ILE A 44 7.66 -24.68 8.11
CA ILE A 44 7.63 -23.24 7.90
C ILE A 44 9.06 -22.74 7.74
N THR A 45 9.39 -22.28 6.54
CA THR A 45 10.72 -21.70 6.29
C THR A 45 10.83 -20.30 6.84
N GLN A 46 12.05 -19.85 7.12
CA GLN A 46 12.32 -18.49 7.58
C GLN A 46 11.79 -17.45 6.59
N SER A 47 11.99 -17.66 5.28
CA SER A 47 11.51 -16.75 4.24
C SER A 47 9.98 -16.67 4.16
N ASP A 48 9.26 -17.76 4.46
CA ASP A 48 7.81 -17.77 4.50
C ASP A 48 7.28 -17.02 5.71
N PHE A 49 7.89 -17.28 6.85
CA PHE A 49 7.59 -16.61 8.09
C PHE A 49 7.79 -15.10 7.99
N GLU A 50 8.98 -14.64 7.59
CA GLU A 50 9.33 -13.21 7.52
C GLU A 50 8.36 -12.42 6.65
N ARG A 51 7.99 -12.97 5.48
CA ARG A 51 7.09 -12.35 4.53
C ARG A 51 5.68 -12.15 5.09
N SER A 52 5.18 -13.13 5.82
CA SER A 52 3.83 -13.12 6.37
C SER A 52 3.78 -12.42 7.74
N TYR A 53 4.80 -12.61 8.56
CA TYR A 53 4.86 -12.04 9.90
C TYR A 53 4.95 -10.51 9.88
N PHE A 54 5.72 -9.93 8.97
CA PHE A 54 5.82 -8.46 8.88
C PHE A 54 4.45 -7.81 8.61
N GLN A 55 3.68 -8.38 7.68
CA GLN A 55 2.33 -7.89 7.40
C GLN A 55 1.39 -8.07 8.61
N TYR A 56 1.46 -9.22 9.27
CA TYR A 56 0.69 -9.49 10.49
C TYR A 56 1.04 -8.49 11.59
N TRP A 57 2.33 -8.29 11.84
CA TRP A 57 2.82 -7.39 12.89
C TRP A 57 2.37 -5.95 12.68
N GLN A 58 2.37 -5.44 11.44
CA GLN A 58 1.86 -4.10 11.11
C GLN A 58 0.37 -3.93 11.44
N THR A 59 -0.41 -5.00 11.45
CA THR A 59 -1.85 -4.96 11.78
C THR A 59 -2.13 -5.14 13.26
N THR A 60 -1.12 -5.45 14.08
CA THR A 60 -1.27 -5.65 15.52
C THR A 60 -0.79 -4.41 16.29
N SER A 61 -1.38 -4.18 17.47
CA SER A 61 -0.87 -3.16 18.41
C SER A 61 0.20 -3.73 19.34
N ALA A 62 0.56 -5.00 19.21
CA ALA A 62 1.50 -5.68 20.08
C ALA A 62 2.95 -5.38 19.65
N PRO A 63 3.88 -5.12 20.59
CA PRO A 63 5.29 -5.03 20.26
C PRO A 63 5.81 -6.39 19.78
N ASP A 64 6.77 -6.36 18.85
CA ASP A 64 7.44 -7.58 18.41
C ASP A 64 8.14 -8.27 19.59
N SER A 65 7.94 -9.57 19.73
CA SER A 65 8.50 -10.37 20.80
C SER A 65 8.69 -11.83 20.39
N PRO A 66 9.61 -12.58 21.02
CA PRO A 66 9.75 -14.02 20.76
C PRO A 66 8.45 -14.80 20.94
N ALA A 67 7.63 -14.43 21.91
CA ALA A 67 6.33 -15.05 22.14
C ALA A 67 5.35 -14.79 21.00
N LEU A 68 5.30 -13.55 20.49
CA LEU A 68 4.45 -13.20 19.35
C LEU A 68 4.90 -13.94 18.08
N ARG A 69 6.20 -14.03 17.85
CA ARG A 69 6.77 -14.77 16.70
C ARG A 69 6.44 -16.26 16.74
N ARG A 70 6.57 -16.90 17.91
CA ARG A 70 6.17 -18.32 18.09
C ARG A 70 4.67 -18.49 17.84
N HIS A 71 3.86 -17.64 18.42
CA HIS A 71 2.40 -17.68 18.23
C HIS A 71 2.03 -17.60 16.75
N PHE A 72 2.66 -16.69 16.01
CA PHE A 72 2.40 -16.56 14.59
C PHE A 72 2.89 -17.78 13.77
N ALA A 73 4.07 -18.33 14.09
CA ALA A 73 4.56 -19.55 13.45
C ALA A 73 3.64 -20.76 13.72
N GLN A 74 3.10 -20.88 14.96
CA GLN A 74 2.06 -21.85 15.27
C GLN A 74 0.81 -21.66 14.42
N GLN A 75 0.31 -20.43 14.30
CA GLN A 75 -0.84 -20.12 13.44
C GLN A 75 -0.61 -20.54 11.98
N MET A 76 0.60 -20.35 11.46
CA MET A 76 0.94 -20.79 10.09
C MET A 76 0.84 -22.32 9.94
N ILE A 77 1.30 -23.09 10.92
CA ILE A 77 1.16 -24.56 10.95
C ILE A 77 -0.32 -24.96 11.00
N GLU A 78 -1.10 -24.34 11.88
CA GLU A 78 -2.52 -24.63 12.03
C GLU A 78 -3.33 -24.29 10.77
N GLN A 79 -3.02 -23.18 10.10
CA GLN A 79 -3.63 -22.80 8.84
C GLN A 79 -3.31 -23.83 7.73
N GLU A 80 -2.07 -24.31 7.66
CA GLU A 80 -1.70 -25.33 6.69
C GLU A 80 -2.38 -26.68 6.99
N LEU A 81 -2.53 -27.08 8.25
CA LEU A 81 -3.27 -28.29 8.65
C LEU A 81 -4.72 -28.24 8.17
N ILE A 82 -5.41 -27.15 8.44
CA ILE A 82 -6.80 -26.95 8.04
C ILE A 82 -6.93 -26.89 6.51
N ALA A 83 -5.99 -26.23 5.83
CA ALA A 83 -5.98 -26.21 4.37
C ALA A 83 -5.80 -27.60 3.77
N ARG A 84 -4.88 -28.41 4.32
CA ARG A 84 -4.68 -29.81 3.88
C ARG A 84 -5.91 -30.68 4.10
N ALA A 85 -6.63 -30.50 5.22
CA ALA A 85 -7.91 -31.16 5.45
C ALA A 85 -8.95 -30.76 4.41
N GLY A 86 -9.04 -29.47 4.07
CA GLY A 86 -9.90 -28.98 2.99
C GLY A 86 -9.51 -29.52 1.61
N MET A 87 -8.21 -29.66 1.33
CA MET A 87 -7.71 -30.29 0.09
C MET A 87 -8.11 -31.76 0.01
N ALA A 88 -7.98 -32.50 1.10
CA ALA A 88 -8.43 -33.89 1.18
C ALA A 88 -9.93 -34.03 0.93
N GLY A 89 -10.74 -33.06 1.40
CA GLY A 89 -12.18 -32.94 1.13
C GLY A 89 -12.51 -32.42 -0.29
N GLY A 90 -11.53 -32.08 -1.12
CA GLY A 90 -11.76 -31.59 -2.48
C GLY A 90 -12.11 -30.10 -2.60
N LEU A 91 -12.14 -29.34 -1.50
CA LEU A 91 -12.52 -27.93 -1.50
C LEU A 91 -11.60 -27.04 -2.34
N HIS A 92 -10.32 -27.41 -2.50
CA HIS A 92 -9.38 -26.71 -3.37
C HIS A 92 -9.85 -26.66 -4.84
N ARG A 93 -10.74 -27.57 -5.26
CA ARG A 93 -11.31 -27.62 -6.63
C ARG A 93 -12.61 -26.80 -6.76
N SER A 94 -13.14 -26.28 -5.67
CA SER A 94 -14.36 -25.48 -5.70
C SER A 94 -14.16 -24.16 -6.45
N ALA A 95 -15.25 -23.62 -7.00
CA ALA A 95 -15.21 -22.33 -7.68
C ALA A 95 -14.75 -21.18 -6.76
N GLU A 96 -15.02 -21.31 -5.46
CA GLU A 96 -14.65 -20.34 -4.43
C GLU A 96 -13.14 -20.24 -4.21
N VAL A 97 -12.41 -21.34 -4.44
CA VAL A 97 -10.95 -21.37 -4.41
C VAL A 97 -10.37 -21.10 -5.80
N GLN A 98 -10.91 -21.72 -6.84
CA GLN A 98 -10.30 -21.67 -8.17
C GLN A 98 -10.41 -20.29 -8.84
N ARG A 99 -11.53 -19.56 -8.66
CA ARG A 99 -11.69 -18.22 -9.26
C ARG A 99 -10.66 -17.20 -8.75
N PRO A 100 -10.50 -16.97 -7.44
CA PRO A 100 -9.46 -16.06 -6.95
C PRO A 100 -8.04 -16.58 -7.24
N LEU A 101 -7.83 -17.89 -7.24
CA LEU A 101 -6.54 -18.51 -7.57
C LEU A 101 -6.12 -18.23 -9.01
N GLN A 102 -7.05 -18.32 -9.97
CA GLN A 102 -6.78 -18.00 -11.37
C GLN A 102 -6.50 -16.50 -11.57
N ARG A 103 -7.20 -15.62 -10.83
CA ARG A 103 -6.90 -14.19 -10.81
C ARG A 103 -5.47 -13.93 -10.34
N ASP A 104 -5.11 -14.51 -9.20
CA ASP A 104 -3.76 -14.39 -8.65
C ASP A 104 -2.70 -14.93 -9.57
N PHE A 105 -2.97 -16.04 -10.24
CA PHE A 105 -2.06 -16.60 -11.24
C PHE A 105 -1.76 -15.60 -12.36
N ARG A 106 -2.81 -15.01 -12.96
CA ARG A 106 -2.64 -13.97 -13.99
C ARG A 106 -1.84 -12.78 -13.45
N ARG A 107 -2.14 -12.33 -12.24
CA ARG A 107 -1.43 -11.21 -11.58
C ARG A 107 0.04 -11.54 -11.31
N PHE A 108 0.34 -12.73 -10.81
CA PHE A 108 1.71 -13.15 -10.55
C PHE A 108 2.51 -13.33 -11.84
N LEU A 109 1.91 -13.84 -12.90
CA LEU A 109 2.52 -13.93 -14.21
C LEU A 109 2.91 -12.55 -14.76
N ARG A 110 1.97 -11.58 -14.73
CA ARG A 110 2.22 -10.22 -15.22
C ARG A 110 3.34 -9.55 -14.45
N ARG A 111 3.31 -9.67 -13.13
CA ARG A 111 4.35 -9.12 -12.28
C ARG A 111 5.71 -9.75 -12.56
N ARG A 112 5.76 -11.08 -12.63
CA ARG A 112 7.00 -11.81 -12.90
C ARG A 112 7.57 -11.49 -14.27
N TYR A 113 6.71 -11.35 -15.26
CA TYR A 113 7.10 -10.95 -16.61
C TYR A 113 7.80 -9.60 -16.60
N LEU A 114 7.22 -8.59 -15.94
CA LEU A 114 7.85 -7.28 -15.83
C LEU A 114 9.16 -7.34 -15.03
N GLU A 115 9.20 -8.08 -13.92
CA GLU A 115 10.42 -8.29 -13.12
C GLU A 115 11.56 -8.85 -13.99
N VAL A 116 11.31 -9.94 -14.72
CA VAL A 116 12.33 -10.59 -15.55
C VAL A 116 12.71 -9.75 -16.77
N THR A 117 11.72 -9.17 -17.45
CA THR A 117 11.96 -8.42 -18.69
C THR A 117 12.67 -7.10 -18.43
N LEU A 118 12.45 -6.49 -17.27
CA LEU A 118 13.00 -5.17 -16.93
C LEU A 118 14.23 -5.26 -16.03
N GLN A 119 14.58 -6.45 -15.55
CA GLN A 119 15.70 -6.64 -14.62
C GLN A 119 17.00 -6.00 -15.11
N ASP A 120 17.36 -6.20 -16.37
CA ASP A 120 18.58 -5.70 -16.96
C ASP A 120 18.52 -4.19 -17.32
N THR A 121 17.32 -3.60 -17.28
CA THR A 121 17.13 -2.18 -17.58
C THR A 121 17.11 -1.30 -16.32
N LEU A 122 17.04 -1.93 -15.14
CA LEU A 122 16.99 -1.24 -13.87
C LEU A 122 18.42 -1.03 -13.34
N THR A 123 18.83 0.24 -13.29
CA THR A 123 20.07 0.64 -12.61
C THR A 123 19.76 0.95 -11.14
N GLU A 124 20.64 0.55 -10.24
CA GLU A 124 20.51 0.90 -8.83
C GLU A 124 20.69 2.41 -8.61
N PRO A 125 19.93 3.02 -7.70
CA PRO A 125 20.10 4.40 -7.32
C PRO A 125 21.50 4.64 -6.71
N THR A 126 22.21 5.63 -7.22
CA THR A 126 23.52 6.02 -6.68
C THR A 126 23.37 6.85 -5.40
N ALA A 127 24.44 6.94 -4.61
CA ALA A 127 24.48 7.78 -3.43
C ALA A 127 24.19 9.26 -3.73
N ALA A 128 24.62 9.75 -4.90
CA ALA A 128 24.36 11.12 -5.36
C ALA A 128 22.87 11.34 -5.67
N GLU A 129 22.21 10.39 -6.32
CA GLU A 129 20.77 10.46 -6.59
C GLU A 129 19.93 10.39 -5.33
N ILE A 130 20.32 9.56 -4.35
CA ILE A 130 19.67 9.50 -3.04
C ILE A 130 19.82 10.85 -2.31
N ALA A 131 20.99 11.45 -2.32
CA ALA A 131 21.22 12.75 -1.71
C ALA A 131 20.41 13.86 -2.40
N ALA A 132 20.35 13.86 -3.74
CA ALA A 132 19.52 14.79 -4.50
C ALA A 132 18.02 14.61 -4.21
N ALA A 133 17.55 13.37 -4.12
CA ALA A 133 16.17 13.06 -3.77
C ALA A 133 15.79 13.55 -2.36
N LEU A 134 16.71 13.43 -1.39
CA LEU A 134 16.53 13.98 -0.04
C LEU A 134 16.34 15.50 -0.05
N GLN A 135 17.13 16.23 -0.86
CA GLN A 135 16.97 17.67 -1.02
C GLN A 135 15.62 18.01 -1.66
N ARG A 136 15.23 17.27 -2.70
CA ARG A 136 13.94 17.44 -3.39
C ARG A 136 12.74 17.16 -2.49
N GLN A 137 12.83 16.19 -1.58
CA GLN A 137 11.79 15.89 -0.58
C GLN A 137 11.42 17.11 0.29
N ASN A 138 12.40 17.96 0.58
CA ASN A 138 12.22 19.16 1.38
C ASN A 138 11.90 20.40 0.54
N THR A 139 11.77 20.27 -0.79
CA THR A 139 11.57 21.37 -1.71
C THR A 139 10.27 21.18 -2.48
N GLN A 140 9.43 22.21 -2.46
CA GLN A 140 8.21 22.25 -3.26
C GLN A 140 8.30 23.38 -4.28
N LEU A 141 7.78 23.13 -5.46
CA LEU A 141 7.78 24.01 -6.61
C LEU A 141 6.35 24.40 -6.94
N ARG A 142 6.06 25.70 -7.08
CA ARG A 142 4.79 26.14 -7.67
C ARG A 142 4.94 26.21 -9.18
N VAL A 143 4.17 25.39 -9.89
CA VAL A 143 4.39 25.10 -11.30
C VAL A 143 3.17 25.44 -12.12
N ARG A 144 3.40 26.03 -13.28
CA ARG A 144 2.40 26.15 -14.37
C ARG A 144 2.78 25.23 -15.51
N GLN A 145 1.77 24.73 -16.23
CA GLN A 145 1.97 23.93 -17.42
C GLN A 145 1.17 24.42 -18.63
N LEU A 146 1.72 24.16 -19.79
CA LEU A 146 0.98 24.00 -21.05
C LEU A 146 1.02 22.51 -21.42
N PHE A 147 -0.05 22.01 -21.99
CA PHE A 147 -0.18 20.62 -22.37
C PHE A 147 -0.60 20.50 -23.84
N ALA A 148 -0.03 19.53 -24.53
CA ALA A 148 -0.43 19.16 -25.88
C ALA A 148 -0.36 17.62 -26.05
N ARG A 149 -1.18 17.11 -26.94
CA ARG A 149 -1.23 15.66 -27.21
C ARG A 149 -0.14 15.21 -28.18
N SER A 150 0.37 16.13 -29.01
CA SER A 150 1.40 15.82 -30.00
C SER A 150 2.63 16.73 -29.89
N ALA A 151 3.75 16.27 -30.46
CA ALA A 151 4.98 17.04 -30.53
C ALA A 151 4.80 18.32 -31.37
N GLU A 152 4.03 18.27 -32.45
CA GLU A 152 3.78 19.40 -33.33
C GLU A 152 2.95 20.49 -32.62
N GLU A 153 1.97 20.10 -31.80
CA GLU A 153 1.19 21.05 -31.03
C GLU A 153 2.04 21.77 -29.98
N ILE A 154 2.84 21.05 -29.22
CA ILE A 154 3.67 21.67 -28.17
C ILE A 154 4.76 22.57 -28.77
N GLN A 155 5.31 22.22 -29.92
CA GLN A 155 6.25 23.08 -30.64
C GLN A 155 5.62 24.39 -31.10
N ARG A 156 4.38 24.36 -31.57
CA ARG A 156 3.63 25.58 -31.89
C ARG A 156 3.43 26.48 -30.65
N LEU A 157 3.09 25.91 -29.52
CA LEU A 157 2.99 26.65 -28.26
C LEU A 157 4.34 27.25 -27.84
N GLN A 158 5.42 26.50 -28.00
CA GLN A 158 6.76 27.01 -27.74
C GLN A 158 7.13 28.22 -28.63
N GLN A 159 6.81 28.15 -29.92
CA GLN A 159 7.03 29.27 -30.84
C GLN A 159 6.22 30.51 -30.44
N GLN A 160 4.97 30.34 -30.02
CA GLN A 160 4.14 31.45 -29.55
C GLN A 160 4.69 32.09 -28.27
N LEU A 161 5.24 31.29 -27.34
CA LEU A 161 5.94 31.79 -26.18
C LEU A 161 7.19 32.62 -26.57
N GLN A 162 7.96 32.11 -27.52
CA GLN A 162 9.14 32.81 -28.03
C GLN A 162 8.81 34.14 -28.75
N GLN A 163 7.61 34.22 -29.33
CA GLN A 163 7.05 35.45 -29.93
C GLN A 163 6.46 36.41 -28.88
N GLY A 164 6.59 36.09 -27.59
CA GLY A 164 6.16 36.97 -26.51
C GLY A 164 4.71 36.81 -26.04
N MET A 165 4.01 35.75 -26.51
CA MET A 165 2.65 35.49 -26.00
C MET A 165 2.71 35.07 -24.53
N PRO A 166 1.91 35.69 -23.65
CA PRO A 166 1.91 35.33 -22.21
C PRO A 166 1.51 33.88 -21.98
N PHE A 167 2.23 33.23 -21.06
CA PHE A 167 2.04 31.82 -20.71
C PHE A 167 0.59 31.53 -20.27
N GLU A 168 0.03 32.39 -19.43
CA GLU A 168 -1.34 32.28 -18.93
C GLU A 168 -2.39 32.40 -20.02
N LYS A 169 -2.14 33.22 -21.02
CA LYS A 169 -3.03 33.39 -22.16
C LYS A 169 -3.05 32.13 -23.03
N LEU A 170 -1.88 31.54 -23.26
CA LEU A 170 -1.79 30.25 -23.97
C LEU A 170 -2.49 29.14 -23.19
N ALA A 171 -2.27 29.07 -21.87
CA ALA A 171 -2.95 28.08 -21.03
C ALA A 171 -4.48 28.23 -21.10
N ALA A 172 -5.01 29.45 -21.00
CA ALA A 172 -6.45 29.71 -21.11
C ALA A 172 -7.05 29.26 -22.45
N MET A 173 -6.28 29.34 -23.53
CA MET A 173 -6.73 28.98 -24.88
C MET A 173 -6.60 27.51 -25.23
N THR A 174 -5.68 26.78 -24.61
CA THR A 174 -5.24 25.47 -25.08
C THR A 174 -5.39 24.34 -24.06
N MET A 175 -5.56 24.64 -22.76
CA MET A 175 -5.72 23.61 -21.75
C MET A 175 -7.08 22.92 -21.86
N PRO A 176 -7.12 21.56 -21.92
CA PRO A 176 -8.37 20.81 -22.00
C PRO A 176 -9.23 20.90 -20.74
N ASP A 177 -8.59 21.10 -19.58
CA ASP A 177 -9.24 21.25 -18.29
C ASP A 177 -9.58 22.72 -18.05
N SER A 178 -10.87 23.00 -17.82
CA SER A 178 -11.39 24.36 -17.65
C SER A 178 -10.84 25.06 -16.40
N THR A 179 -10.55 24.33 -15.33
CA THR A 179 -9.98 24.87 -14.09
C THR A 179 -8.52 25.26 -14.32
N LEU A 180 -7.75 24.43 -15.00
CA LEU A 180 -6.37 24.73 -15.38
C LEU A 180 -6.32 25.86 -16.41
N ALA A 181 -7.22 25.89 -17.36
CA ALA A 181 -7.36 27.01 -18.29
C ALA A 181 -7.60 28.33 -17.57
N ALA A 182 -8.58 28.38 -16.66
CA ALA A 182 -8.94 29.56 -15.90
C ALA A 182 -7.83 30.04 -14.95
N SER A 183 -7.04 29.11 -14.39
CA SER A 183 -5.91 29.42 -13.53
C SER A 183 -4.63 29.81 -14.29
N GLY A 184 -4.64 29.81 -15.63
CA GLY A 184 -3.46 30.01 -16.46
C GLY A 184 -2.44 28.86 -16.36
N GLY A 185 -2.96 27.63 -16.22
CA GLY A 185 -2.18 26.41 -16.16
C GLY A 185 -1.54 26.10 -14.78
N ASP A 186 -1.99 26.75 -13.71
CA ASP A 186 -1.42 26.59 -12.36
C ASP A 186 -1.75 25.20 -11.77
N LEU A 187 -0.71 24.38 -11.59
CA LEU A 187 -0.79 23.06 -10.95
C LEU A 187 -0.72 23.14 -9.41
N GLY A 188 -0.47 24.32 -8.85
CA GLY A 188 -0.22 24.50 -7.43
C GLY A 188 1.20 24.11 -7.03
N TRP A 189 1.35 23.67 -5.77
CA TRP A 189 2.63 23.25 -5.20
C TRP A 189 2.86 21.77 -5.45
N LEU A 190 3.93 21.44 -6.18
CA LEU A 190 4.37 20.08 -6.45
C LEU A 190 5.62 19.75 -5.61
N GLY A 191 5.60 18.59 -4.99
CA GLY A 191 6.73 18.01 -4.26
C GLY A 191 7.43 16.89 -5.02
N TRP A 192 8.46 16.32 -4.42
CA TRP A 192 9.15 15.17 -4.94
C TRP A 192 8.23 13.95 -5.02
N GLY A 193 8.09 13.39 -6.19
CA GLY A 193 7.22 12.23 -6.42
C GLY A 193 5.85 12.54 -7.01
N ASP A 194 5.45 13.81 -7.11
CA ASP A 194 4.14 14.21 -7.61
C ASP A 194 4.03 14.15 -9.15
N THR A 195 5.16 14.03 -9.84
CA THR A 195 5.21 13.96 -11.30
C THR A 195 6.05 12.79 -11.79
N ASP A 196 5.93 12.46 -13.09
CA ASP A 196 6.79 11.48 -13.75
C ASP A 196 8.26 11.87 -13.67
N LEU A 197 9.17 10.89 -13.59
CA LEU A 197 10.62 11.13 -13.47
C LEU A 197 11.17 12.13 -14.51
N PRO A 198 10.87 12.01 -15.82
CA PRO A 198 11.38 12.96 -16.82
C PRO A 198 10.89 14.39 -16.59
N VAL A 199 9.67 14.56 -16.14
CA VAL A 199 9.09 15.87 -15.80
C VAL A 199 9.76 16.43 -14.55
N GLU A 200 9.89 15.60 -13.51
CA GLU A 200 10.49 15.99 -12.24
C GLU A 200 11.95 16.46 -12.41
N GLU A 201 12.74 15.74 -13.19
CA GLU A 201 14.13 16.12 -13.45
C GLU A 201 14.24 17.51 -14.07
N VAL A 202 13.37 17.82 -15.02
CA VAL A 202 13.30 19.16 -15.62
C VAL A 202 12.86 20.21 -14.61
N LEU A 203 11.79 19.94 -13.85
CA LEU A 203 11.25 20.91 -12.88
C LEU A 203 12.25 21.31 -11.79
N TYR A 204 13.00 20.35 -11.22
CA TYR A 204 13.99 20.65 -10.17
C TYR A 204 15.29 21.27 -10.68
N GLN A 205 15.52 21.29 -12.01
CA GLN A 205 16.62 22.02 -12.63
C GLN A 205 16.22 23.40 -13.11
N LEU A 206 14.92 23.70 -13.17
CA LEU A 206 14.42 24.95 -13.73
C LEU A 206 14.55 26.09 -12.70
N PRO A 207 15.25 27.20 -13.02
CA PRO A 207 15.26 28.38 -12.17
C PRO A 207 13.86 28.98 -12.03
N ARG A 208 13.62 29.70 -10.93
CA ARG A 208 12.38 30.44 -10.72
C ARG A 208 12.13 31.41 -11.89
N GLY A 209 10.92 31.38 -12.43
CA GLY A 209 10.49 32.22 -13.57
C GLY A 209 10.89 31.66 -14.93
N ALA A 210 11.76 30.66 -15.00
CA ALA A 210 12.18 30.07 -16.27
C ALA A 210 11.11 29.15 -16.86
N ILE A 211 11.08 29.09 -18.19
CA ILE A 211 10.20 28.24 -19.00
C ILE A 211 11.02 27.08 -19.56
N SER A 212 10.51 25.86 -19.45
CA SER A 212 11.21 24.67 -19.97
C SER A 212 11.15 24.58 -21.49
N ALA A 213 12.03 23.78 -22.07
CA ALA A 213 11.80 23.17 -23.37
C ALA A 213 10.58 22.20 -23.28
N PRO A 214 10.02 21.75 -24.42
CA PRO A 214 9.02 20.69 -24.45
C PRO A 214 9.51 19.42 -23.78
N VAL A 215 8.72 18.90 -22.83
CA VAL A 215 9.00 17.68 -22.07
C VAL A 215 7.95 16.63 -22.39
N SER A 216 8.39 15.44 -22.78
CA SER A 216 7.49 14.30 -23.02
C SER A 216 7.19 13.58 -21.72
N SER A 217 5.91 13.26 -21.48
CA SER A 217 5.44 12.40 -20.38
C SER A 217 4.66 11.20 -20.92
N LEU A 218 4.15 10.38 -20.02
CA LEU A 218 3.21 9.29 -20.36
C LEU A 218 1.86 9.82 -20.90
N MET A 219 1.50 11.06 -20.57
CA MET A 219 0.22 11.66 -20.96
C MET A 219 0.28 12.47 -22.26
N GLY A 220 1.48 12.90 -22.67
CA GLY A 220 1.67 13.78 -23.82
C GLY A 220 2.90 14.68 -23.66
N TRP A 221 2.81 15.89 -24.15
CA TRP A 221 3.86 16.88 -24.17
C TRP A 221 3.52 18.08 -23.31
N HIS A 222 4.51 18.62 -22.61
CA HIS A 222 4.33 19.71 -21.66
C HIS A 222 5.41 20.78 -21.86
N ILE A 223 5.05 22.02 -21.54
CA ILE A 223 6.00 23.10 -21.24
C ILE A 223 5.68 23.59 -19.83
N PHE A 224 6.69 23.74 -19.00
CA PHE A 224 6.55 24.14 -17.60
C PHE A 224 7.16 25.50 -17.33
N ARG A 225 6.62 26.19 -16.33
CA ARG A 225 7.21 27.37 -15.69
C ARG A 225 7.16 27.20 -14.19
N VAL A 226 8.29 27.43 -13.50
CA VAL A 226 8.38 27.42 -12.05
C VAL A 226 8.16 28.83 -11.51
N ASP A 227 7.01 29.12 -10.94
CA ASP A 227 6.68 30.47 -10.43
C ASP A 227 7.32 30.74 -9.07
N SER A 228 7.41 29.75 -8.21
CA SER A 228 7.96 29.88 -6.84
C SER A 228 8.57 28.58 -6.36
N ILE A 229 9.57 28.71 -5.50
CA ILE A 229 10.26 27.58 -4.86
C ILE A 229 10.21 27.82 -3.36
N ARG A 230 9.82 26.82 -2.59
CA ARG A 230 9.92 26.82 -1.13
C ARG A 230 10.64 25.58 -0.64
N THR A 231 11.59 25.78 0.27
CA THR A 231 12.37 24.69 0.85
C THR A 231 12.20 24.72 2.36
N THR A 232 11.85 23.59 2.95
CA THR A 232 11.83 23.42 4.40
C THR A 232 13.23 23.12 4.87
N LEU A 233 13.76 23.93 5.78
CA LEU A 233 15.07 23.68 6.37
C LEU A 233 15.03 22.39 7.19
N ARG A 234 15.99 21.53 6.95
CA ARG A 234 16.18 20.30 7.70
C ARG A 234 17.44 20.42 8.56
N PHE A 235 17.30 20.07 9.84
CA PHE A 235 18.41 19.97 10.78
C PHE A 235 18.72 18.49 11.01
N GLY A 236 19.97 18.12 10.84
CA GLY A 236 20.45 16.75 11.00
C GLY A 236 20.77 16.03 9.67
N GLY A 237 21.53 14.96 9.76
CA GLY A 237 21.87 14.10 8.64
C GLY A 237 20.73 13.18 8.22
N MET A 238 20.89 12.52 7.09
CA MET A 238 19.98 11.46 6.62
C MET A 238 20.13 10.22 7.50
N THR A 239 19.03 9.73 8.04
CA THR A 239 19.02 8.47 8.80
C THR A 239 19.15 7.27 7.87
N PRO A 240 19.65 6.11 8.35
CA PRO A 240 19.68 4.89 7.55
C PRO A 240 18.31 4.50 6.99
N TRP A 241 17.25 4.71 7.77
CA TRP A 241 15.87 4.41 7.35
C TRP A 241 15.40 5.32 6.20
N GLU A 242 15.65 6.61 6.30
CA GLU A 242 15.31 7.57 5.24
C GLU A 242 16.08 7.29 3.94
N ARG A 243 17.33 6.89 4.07
CA ARG A 243 18.15 6.48 2.93
C ARG A 243 17.52 5.29 2.20
N GLU A 244 17.09 4.28 2.96
CA GLU A 244 16.46 3.09 2.41
C GLU A 244 15.09 3.41 1.79
N ASP A 245 14.26 4.23 2.45
CA ASP A 245 12.97 4.68 1.90
C ASP A 245 13.15 5.40 0.55
N ILE A 246 14.10 6.33 0.47
CA ILE A 246 14.42 7.05 -0.77
C ILE A 246 14.94 6.09 -1.85
N TYR A 247 15.83 5.17 -1.48
CA TYR A 247 16.35 4.15 -2.40
C TYR A 247 15.23 3.32 -3.02
N GLN A 248 14.33 2.81 -2.19
CA GLN A 248 13.19 2.00 -2.65
C GLN A 248 12.21 2.79 -3.52
N ARG A 249 11.94 4.03 -3.18
CA ARG A 249 11.10 4.91 -4.01
C ARG A 249 11.73 5.21 -5.37
N LEU A 250 13.02 5.50 -5.42
CA LEU A 250 13.72 5.72 -6.69
C LEU A 250 13.70 4.48 -7.55
N LEU A 251 13.94 3.30 -6.96
CA LEU A 251 13.91 2.03 -7.68
C LEU A 251 12.49 1.72 -8.20
N SER A 252 11.46 1.90 -7.38
CA SER A 252 10.07 1.72 -7.80
C SER A 252 9.70 2.64 -8.97
N ARG A 253 10.06 3.92 -8.91
CA ARG A 253 9.78 4.89 -9.98
C ARG A 253 10.51 4.56 -11.28
N ARG A 254 11.73 4.02 -11.21
CA ARG A 254 12.47 3.52 -12.39
C ARG A 254 11.76 2.32 -13.01
N LEU A 255 11.30 1.40 -12.16
CA LEU A 255 10.53 0.25 -12.59
C LEU A 255 9.24 0.68 -13.28
N ASP A 256 8.49 1.63 -12.70
CA ASP A 256 7.26 2.16 -13.27
C ASP A 256 7.50 2.80 -14.64
N LEU A 257 8.57 3.59 -14.78
CA LEU A 257 8.93 4.22 -16.05
C LEU A 257 9.35 3.20 -17.11
N ALA A 258 10.20 2.23 -16.73
CA ALA A 258 10.63 1.15 -17.62
C ALA A 258 9.43 0.28 -18.05
N ALA A 259 8.55 -0.06 -17.11
CA ALA A 259 7.31 -0.78 -17.36
C ALA A 259 6.39 -0.01 -18.31
N ALA A 260 6.21 1.30 -18.10
CA ALA A 260 5.40 2.13 -18.96
C ALA A 260 5.94 2.21 -20.40
N ARG A 261 7.27 2.30 -20.58
CA ARG A 261 7.91 2.27 -21.91
C ARG A 261 7.73 0.91 -22.59
N HIS A 262 7.95 -0.18 -21.86
CA HIS A 262 7.74 -1.54 -22.35
C HIS A 262 6.29 -1.76 -22.77
N LEU A 263 5.34 -1.35 -21.92
CA LEU A 263 3.91 -1.43 -22.20
C LEU A 263 3.48 -0.62 -23.42
N ARG A 264 4.11 0.54 -23.65
CA ARG A 264 3.85 1.33 -24.86
C ARG A 264 4.16 0.51 -26.12
N GLY A 265 5.27 -0.20 -26.16
CA GLY A 265 5.63 -1.10 -27.26
C GLY A 265 4.70 -2.33 -27.37
N LEU A 266 4.31 -2.90 -26.24
CA LEU A 266 3.52 -4.13 -26.22
C LEU A 266 2.03 -3.91 -26.53
N VAL A 267 1.45 -2.82 -26.01
CA VAL A 267 0.00 -2.57 -26.01
C VAL A 267 -0.39 -1.54 -27.07
N TRP A 268 0.22 -0.35 -27.04
CA TRP A 268 -0.23 0.78 -27.87
C TRP A 268 0.30 0.76 -29.29
N SER A 269 1.24 -0.13 -29.61
CA SER A 269 1.60 -0.42 -30.99
C SER A 269 0.54 -1.26 -31.74
N LYS A 270 -0.42 -1.83 -31.02
CA LYS A 270 -1.46 -2.68 -31.59
C LYS A 270 -2.73 -1.89 -31.89
N PRO A 271 -3.36 -2.05 -33.07
CA PRO A 271 -4.61 -1.40 -33.36
C PRO A 271 -5.70 -1.88 -32.40
N LEU A 272 -6.37 -0.92 -31.77
CA LEU A 272 -7.48 -1.14 -30.85
C LEU A 272 -8.76 -0.52 -31.39
N VAL A 273 -9.77 -1.34 -31.61
CA VAL A 273 -11.13 -0.91 -32.00
C VAL A 273 -12.08 -1.21 -30.86
N VAL A 274 -12.65 -0.18 -30.26
CA VAL A 274 -13.57 -0.30 -29.10
C VAL A 274 -15.01 -0.24 -29.58
N ASN A 275 -15.84 -1.19 -29.16
CA ASN A 275 -17.27 -1.18 -29.41
C ASN A 275 -18.00 -0.32 -28.35
N MET A 276 -18.14 0.96 -28.65
CA MET A 276 -18.75 1.90 -27.71
C MET A 276 -20.24 1.60 -27.44
N ALA A 277 -20.97 0.98 -28.36
CA ALA A 277 -22.35 0.59 -28.14
C ALA A 277 -22.48 -0.53 -27.12
N VAL A 278 -21.60 -1.54 -27.19
CA VAL A 278 -21.53 -2.60 -26.20
C VAL A 278 -21.11 -2.04 -24.84
N LEU A 279 -20.11 -1.17 -24.80
CA LEU A 279 -19.68 -0.55 -23.53
C LEU A 279 -20.77 0.30 -22.88
N ALA A 280 -21.60 1.00 -23.66
CA ALA A 280 -22.74 1.74 -23.13
C ALA A 280 -23.74 0.81 -22.42
N ARG A 281 -24.09 -0.33 -23.05
CA ARG A 281 -24.98 -1.34 -22.45
C ARG A 281 -24.37 -1.97 -21.19
N VAL A 282 -23.07 -2.26 -21.18
CA VAL A 282 -22.35 -2.75 -20.00
C VAL A 282 -22.37 -1.69 -18.89
N TRP A 283 -22.19 -0.40 -19.25
CA TRP A 283 -22.25 0.69 -18.28
C TRP A 283 -23.62 0.83 -17.63
N GLU A 284 -24.70 0.70 -18.36
CA GLU A 284 -26.07 0.73 -17.81
C GLU A 284 -26.25 -0.31 -16.70
N ARG A 285 -25.64 -1.50 -16.83
CA ARG A 285 -25.67 -2.56 -15.82
C ARG A 285 -24.74 -2.28 -14.64
N LEU A 286 -23.57 -1.69 -14.88
CA LEU A 286 -22.57 -1.45 -13.84
C LEU A 286 -22.77 -0.13 -13.10
N ALA A 287 -23.34 0.90 -13.73
CA ALA A 287 -23.43 2.23 -13.14
C ALA A 287 -24.12 2.28 -11.76
N PRO A 288 -25.25 1.57 -11.52
CA PRO A 288 -25.87 1.54 -10.19
C PRO A 288 -24.93 1.01 -9.11
N ILE A 289 -24.10 0.01 -9.45
CA ILE A 289 -23.14 -0.63 -8.56
C ILE A 289 -21.95 0.29 -8.31
N VAL A 290 -21.39 0.85 -9.38
CA VAL A 290 -20.20 1.73 -9.33
C VAL A 290 -20.49 3.03 -8.60
N ARG A 291 -21.69 3.60 -8.75
CA ARG A 291 -22.11 4.85 -8.11
C ARG A 291 -22.59 4.70 -6.67
N HIS A 292 -22.75 3.49 -6.17
CA HIS A 292 -23.22 3.26 -4.81
C HIS A 292 -22.27 3.93 -3.79
N PRO A 293 -22.77 4.74 -2.83
CA PRO A 293 -21.93 5.54 -1.95
C PRO A 293 -21.13 4.71 -0.93
N ALA A 294 -21.66 3.56 -0.48
CA ALA A 294 -20.99 2.75 0.54
C ALA A 294 -19.75 2.04 -0.01
N PRO A 295 -18.55 2.25 0.58
CA PRO A 295 -17.31 1.59 0.13
C PRO A 295 -17.39 0.05 0.23
N SER A 296 -18.07 -0.47 1.24
CA SER A 296 -18.25 -1.92 1.47
C SER A 296 -19.15 -2.60 0.42
N HIS A 297 -19.93 -1.83 -0.31
CA HIS A 297 -20.83 -2.37 -1.35
C HIS A 297 -20.05 -2.94 -2.55
N TRP A 298 -18.92 -2.33 -2.91
CA TRP A 298 -18.18 -2.71 -4.12
C TRP A 298 -17.66 -4.16 -4.10
N PRO A 299 -16.99 -4.64 -3.05
CA PRO A 299 -16.57 -6.05 -2.98
C PRO A 299 -17.75 -7.04 -3.06
N GLN A 300 -18.87 -6.73 -2.40
CA GLN A 300 -20.08 -7.56 -2.43
C GLN A 300 -20.72 -7.59 -3.82
N ALA A 301 -20.75 -6.44 -4.48
CA ALA A 301 -21.28 -6.32 -5.83
C ALA A 301 -20.43 -7.06 -6.86
N LEU A 302 -19.11 -7.00 -6.74
CA LEU A 302 -18.20 -7.80 -7.58
C LEU A 302 -18.44 -9.30 -7.38
N GLN A 303 -18.60 -9.75 -6.14
CA GLN A 303 -18.93 -11.13 -5.82
C GLN A 303 -20.26 -11.56 -6.46
N LYS A 304 -21.26 -10.68 -6.45
CA LYS A 304 -22.54 -10.93 -7.12
C LYS A 304 -22.38 -11.02 -8.64
N LEU A 305 -21.64 -10.10 -9.25
CA LEU A 305 -21.34 -10.12 -10.69
C LEU A 305 -20.58 -11.38 -11.11
N GLU A 306 -19.69 -11.90 -10.25
CA GLU A 306 -18.99 -13.18 -10.51
C GLU A 306 -19.91 -14.39 -10.44
N ARG A 307 -20.94 -14.37 -9.57
CA ARG A 307 -21.90 -15.45 -9.40
C ARG A 307 -23.03 -15.43 -10.43
N ASP A 308 -23.51 -14.24 -10.73
CA ASP A 308 -24.67 -13.98 -11.59
C ASP A 308 -24.33 -12.83 -12.57
N PRO A 309 -23.48 -13.09 -13.57
CA PRO A 309 -23.11 -12.09 -14.55
C PRO A 309 -24.30 -11.77 -15.47
N PRO A 310 -24.30 -10.60 -16.15
CA PRO A 310 -25.33 -10.26 -17.14
C PRO A 310 -25.18 -11.13 -18.40
N PHE A 311 -25.82 -12.29 -18.40
CA PHE A 311 -25.68 -13.35 -19.42
C PHE A 311 -25.92 -12.89 -20.86
N ASP A 312 -26.80 -11.92 -21.06
CA ASP A 312 -27.15 -11.36 -22.37
C ASP A 312 -25.99 -10.62 -23.07
N LEU A 313 -24.95 -10.27 -22.32
CA LEU A 313 -23.82 -9.47 -22.81
C LEU A 313 -22.48 -10.21 -22.87
N LEU A 314 -22.33 -11.34 -22.18
CA LEU A 314 -21.03 -11.96 -21.93
C LEU A 314 -20.22 -12.27 -23.18
N GLN A 315 -20.89 -12.74 -24.22
CA GLN A 315 -20.25 -13.17 -25.49
C GLN A 315 -20.09 -12.00 -26.48
N GLU A 316 -20.60 -10.82 -26.16
CA GLU A 316 -20.45 -9.68 -27.06
C GLU A 316 -18.99 -9.18 -27.05
N ILE A 317 -18.54 -8.71 -28.21
CA ILE A 317 -17.19 -8.18 -28.38
C ILE A 317 -17.16 -6.73 -27.88
N ALA A 318 -16.50 -6.49 -26.74
CA ALA A 318 -16.29 -5.17 -26.18
C ALA A 318 -15.21 -4.38 -26.93
N ALA A 319 -14.20 -5.09 -27.46
CA ALA A 319 -13.14 -4.50 -28.29
C ALA A 319 -12.49 -5.55 -29.19
N THR A 320 -11.74 -5.07 -30.18
CA THR A 320 -10.86 -5.92 -31.01
C THR A 320 -9.43 -5.37 -30.89
N VAL A 321 -8.47 -6.22 -30.56
CA VAL A 321 -7.07 -5.85 -30.37
C VAL A 321 -6.21 -6.62 -31.36
N ALA A 322 -5.60 -5.93 -32.32
CA ALA A 322 -4.85 -6.55 -33.41
C ALA A 322 -5.62 -7.66 -34.16
N GLY A 323 -6.93 -7.49 -34.33
CA GLY A 323 -7.82 -8.47 -34.95
C GLY A 323 -8.42 -9.51 -34.01
N GLU A 324 -7.88 -9.67 -32.80
CA GLU A 324 -8.37 -10.62 -31.81
C GLU A 324 -9.51 -10.02 -30.97
N PRO A 325 -10.64 -10.75 -30.79
CA PRO A 325 -11.75 -10.27 -29.99
C PRO A 325 -11.40 -10.22 -28.51
N PHE A 326 -11.94 -9.22 -27.83
CA PHE A 326 -11.98 -9.07 -26.38
C PHE A 326 -13.43 -8.97 -25.93
N THR A 327 -13.90 -9.98 -25.21
CA THR A 327 -15.32 -10.10 -24.85
C THR A 327 -15.69 -9.31 -23.60
N VAL A 328 -16.98 -9.09 -23.39
CA VAL A 328 -17.52 -8.52 -22.14
C VAL A 328 -17.21 -9.44 -20.96
N GLN A 329 -17.25 -10.76 -21.15
CA GLN A 329 -16.86 -11.70 -20.08
C GLN A 329 -15.43 -11.45 -19.61
N GLU A 330 -14.46 -11.35 -20.51
CA GLU A 330 -13.06 -11.06 -20.16
C GLU A 330 -12.92 -9.71 -19.43
N PHE A 331 -13.72 -8.72 -19.83
CA PHE A 331 -13.75 -7.42 -19.16
C PHE A 331 -14.30 -7.53 -17.73
N LEU A 332 -15.41 -8.23 -17.52
CA LEU A 332 -16.00 -8.42 -16.20
C LEU A 332 -15.08 -9.22 -15.26
N GLU A 333 -14.38 -10.23 -15.79
CA GLU A 333 -13.36 -10.99 -15.03
C GLU A 333 -12.17 -10.12 -14.57
N ALA A 334 -11.85 -9.07 -15.30
CA ALA A 334 -10.78 -8.13 -14.95
C ALA A 334 -11.20 -7.06 -13.92
N LEU A 335 -12.50 -6.79 -13.76
CA LEU A 335 -13.02 -5.72 -12.89
C LEU A 335 -12.49 -5.76 -11.44
N PRO A 336 -12.33 -6.92 -10.78
CA PRO A 336 -11.82 -6.98 -9.42
C PRO A 336 -10.41 -6.39 -9.26
N GLU A 337 -9.62 -6.33 -10.32
CA GLU A 337 -8.26 -5.80 -10.33
C GLU A 337 -8.20 -4.31 -10.75
N ILE A 338 -9.32 -3.73 -11.18
CA ILE A 338 -9.40 -2.35 -11.66
C ILE A 338 -9.91 -1.44 -10.54
N PRO A 339 -9.19 -0.35 -10.20
CA PRO A 339 -9.67 0.62 -9.25
C PRO A 339 -11.03 1.19 -9.65
N ARG A 340 -11.99 1.19 -8.71
CA ARG A 340 -13.37 1.65 -8.95
C ARG A 340 -13.44 3.05 -9.56
N GLN A 341 -12.54 3.95 -9.17
CA GLN A 341 -12.47 5.32 -9.66
C GLN A 341 -12.23 5.40 -11.17
N LEU A 342 -11.56 4.41 -11.75
CA LEU A 342 -11.26 4.35 -13.18
C LEU A 342 -12.43 3.85 -14.05
N LEU A 343 -13.51 3.40 -13.41
CA LEU A 343 -14.74 3.02 -14.09
C LEU A 343 -15.60 4.23 -14.47
N GLN A 344 -15.33 5.40 -13.91
CA GLN A 344 -16.04 6.64 -14.19
C GLN A 344 -15.16 7.60 -15.00
N PRO A 345 -15.72 8.45 -15.88
CA PRO A 345 -17.14 8.58 -16.27
C PRO A 345 -17.60 7.53 -17.29
N ASN A 346 -16.68 6.78 -17.87
CA ASN A 346 -16.98 5.73 -18.83
C ASN A 346 -16.01 4.55 -18.69
N LEU A 347 -16.38 3.39 -19.19
CA LEU A 347 -15.63 2.16 -19.06
C LEU A 347 -14.38 2.06 -19.96
N LYS A 348 -14.16 3.02 -20.88
CA LYS A 348 -13.08 2.92 -21.87
C LYS A 348 -11.72 2.77 -21.22
N LYS A 349 -11.40 3.58 -20.19
CA LYS A 349 -10.14 3.50 -19.47
C LYS A 349 -9.95 2.16 -18.75
N ALA A 350 -11.01 1.67 -18.13
CA ALA A 350 -11.02 0.38 -17.47
C ALA A 350 -10.81 -0.78 -18.47
N LEU A 351 -11.47 -0.70 -19.63
CA LEU A 351 -11.30 -1.66 -20.71
C LEU A 351 -9.87 -1.67 -21.25
N GLU A 352 -9.26 -0.51 -21.46
CA GLU A 352 -7.86 -0.39 -21.88
C GLU A 352 -6.90 -1.05 -20.87
N LEU A 353 -7.18 -0.93 -19.57
CA LEU A 353 -6.41 -1.60 -18.52
C LEU A 353 -6.60 -3.13 -18.57
N ALA A 354 -7.83 -3.59 -18.73
CA ALA A 354 -8.12 -5.03 -18.87
C ALA A 354 -7.42 -5.64 -20.09
N ILE A 355 -7.44 -4.94 -21.23
CA ILE A 355 -6.74 -5.34 -22.45
C ILE A 355 -5.21 -5.37 -22.21
N ARG A 356 -4.65 -4.34 -21.58
CA ARG A 356 -3.23 -4.33 -21.19
C ARG A 356 -2.88 -5.57 -20.38
N ASP A 357 -3.68 -5.90 -19.39
CA ASP A 357 -3.44 -7.01 -18.48
C ASP A 357 -3.56 -8.38 -19.19
N ARG A 358 -4.48 -8.51 -20.16
CA ARG A 358 -4.55 -9.68 -21.06
C ARG A 358 -3.27 -9.82 -21.87
N LEU A 359 -2.81 -8.75 -22.53
CA LEU A 359 -1.61 -8.79 -23.36
C LEU A 359 -0.34 -9.12 -22.57
N LEU A 360 -0.21 -8.54 -21.35
CA LEU A 360 0.87 -8.90 -20.44
C LEU A 360 0.82 -10.37 -20.01
N THR A 361 -0.37 -10.89 -19.72
CA THR A 361 -0.55 -12.30 -19.36
C THR A 361 -0.16 -13.22 -20.51
N GLN A 362 -0.56 -12.89 -21.75
CA GLN A 362 -0.18 -13.62 -22.94
C GLN A 362 1.34 -13.61 -23.16
N ALA A 363 1.99 -12.45 -23.01
CA ALA A 363 3.44 -12.30 -23.10
C ALA A 363 4.17 -13.15 -22.04
N ALA A 364 3.67 -13.15 -20.79
CA ALA A 364 4.21 -13.96 -19.72
C ALA A 364 4.10 -15.46 -19.99
N LEU A 365 2.95 -15.91 -20.51
CA LEU A 365 2.75 -17.31 -20.90
C LEU A 365 3.66 -17.72 -22.06
N ALA A 366 3.78 -16.87 -23.08
CA ALA A 366 4.69 -17.09 -24.21
C ALA A 366 6.16 -17.15 -23.78
N ALA A 367 6.54 -16.40 -22.73
CA ALA A 367 7.86 -16.49 -22.10
C ALA A 367 8.05 -17.71 -21.19
N GLY A 368 7.08 -18.63 -21.07
CA GLY A 368 7.17 -19.84 -20.27
C GLY A 368 7.07 -19.64 -18.77
N LEU A 369 6.69 -18.44 -18.30
CA LEU A 369 6.69 -18.10 -16.88
C LEU A 369 5.61 -18.80 -16.04
N ALA A 370 4.69 -19.54 -16.67
CA ALA A 370 3.77 -20.41 -15.94
C ALA A 370 4.51 -21.47 -15.09
N ASN A 371 5.70 -21.88 -15.54
CA ASN A 371 6.55 -22.85 -14.85
C ASN A 371 7.67 -22.22 -14.02
N ASP A 372 7.72 -20.87 -13.93
CA ASP A 372 8.71 -20.18 -13.12
C ASP A 372 8.58 -20.58 -11.63
N PRO A 373 9.70 -20.93 -10.96
CA PRO A 373 9.66 -21.41 -9.58
C PRO A 373 9.02 -20.39 -8.61
N VAL A 374 9.21 -19.08 -8.85
CA VAL A 374 8.63 -18.01 -8.03
C VAL A 374 7.12 -17.95 -8.21
N VAL A 375 6.64 -18.10 -9.45
CA VAL A 375 5.19 -18.13 -9.74
C VAL A 375 4.56 -19.37 -9.10
N ARG A 376 5.15 -20.55 -9.28
CA ARG A 376 4.64 -21.81 -8.70
C ARG A 376 4.56 -21.73 -7.18
N GLU A 377 5.58 -21.18 -6.52
CA GLU A 377 5.57 -21.08 -5.07
C GLU A 377 4.51 -20.07 -4.57
N LYS A 378 4.33 -18.94 -5.25
CA LYS A 378 3.24 -18.00 -4.95
C LYS A 378 1.86 -18.65 -5.13
N MET A 379 1.69 -19.46 -6.18
CA MET A 379 0.44 -20.18 -6.45
C MET A 379 0.15 -21.22 -5.38
N ARG A 380 1.14 -22.03 -4.98
CA ARG A 380 1.01 -23.01 -3.91
C ARG A 380 0.51 -22.37 -2.60
N ARG A 381 1.07 -21.21 -2.25
CA ARG A 381 0.65 -20.47 -1.05
C ARG A 381 -0.75 -19.89 -1.17
N ALA A 382 -1.07 -19.30 -2.31
CA ALA A 382 -2.40 -18.77 -2.58
C ALA A 382 -3.45 -19.89 -2.50
N GLU A 383 -3.18 -21.07 -3.06
CA GLU A 383 -4.05 -22.23 -2.98
C GLU A 383 -4.28 -22.70 -1.54
N LEU A 384 -3.21 -22.82 -0.74
CA LEU A 384 -3.31 -23.12 0.69
C LEU A 384 -4.18 -22.08 1.42
N GLN A 385 -3.93 -20.80 1.18
CA GLN A 385 -4.67 -19.72 1.84
C GLN A 385 -6.16 -19.71 1.46
N TYR A 386 -6.49 -19.83 0.18
CA TYR A 386 -7.87 -19.85 -0.27
C TYR A 386 -8.59 -21.13 0.21
N THR A 387 -7.91 -22.27 0.19
CA THR A 387 -8.48 -23.52 0.71
C THR A 387 -8.72 -23.44 2.21
N TYR A 388 -7.81 -22.84 2.97
CA TYR A 388 -8.01 -22.58 4.40
C TYR A 388 -9.30 -21.79 4.65
N TYR A 389 -9.48 -20.64 3.97
CA TYR A 389 -10.70 -19.84 4.14
C TYR A 389 -11.97 -20.56 3.65
N ALA A 390 -11.89 -21.31 2.56
CA ALA A 390 -13.02 -22.10 2.07
C ALA A 390 -13.38 -23.21 3.08
N THR A 391 -12.39 -23.84 3.70
CA THR A 391 -12.61 -24.86 4.74
C THR A 391 -13.29 -24.27 5.98
N LEU A 392 -12.84 -23.09 6.42
CA LEU A 392 -13.50 -22.36 7.50
C LEU A 392 -14.94 -21.96 7.13
N ALA A 393 -15.15 -21.51 5.90
CA ALA A 393 -16.47 -21.09 5.44
C ALA A 393 -17.47 -22.26 5.29
N ALA A 394 -16.95 -23.46 5.00
CA ALA A 394 -17.77 -24.68 4.89
C ALA A 394 -18.27 -25.19 6.27
N GLN A 395 -17.71 -24.71 7.37
CA GLN A 395 -18.22 -25.03 8.71
C GLN A 395 -19.46 -24.21 9.01
N ASP A 396 -20.39 -24.81 9.78
CA ASP A 396 -21.57 -24.11 10.26
C ASP A 396 -21.17 -22.87 11.06
N SER A 397 -21.45 -21.72 10.50
CA SER A 397 -21.32 -20.45 11.22
C SER A 397 -22.57 -20.19 12.04
N VAL A 398 -22.38 -19.73 13.27
CA VAL A 398 -23.51 -19.19 14.02
C VAL A 398 -23.99 -17.95 13.28
N VAL A 399 -25.29 -17.93 12.96
CA VAL A 399 -25.88 -16.78 12.25
C VAL A 399 -25.75 -15.54 13.13
N GLU A 400 -25.15 -14.49 12.56
CA GLU A 400 -25.05 -13.19 13.22
C GLU A 400 -26.45 -12.58 13.34
N THR A 401 -26.98 -12.62 14.55
CA THR A 401 -28.25 -11.98 14.91
C THR A 401 -28.03 -10.98 16.03
N ALA A 402 -28.92 -10.01 16.15
CA ALA A 402 -28.87 -9.06 17.26
C ALA A 402 -28.85 -9.78 18.62
N ALA A 403 -29.63 -10.85 18.76
CA ALA A 403 -29.66 -11.68 19.98
C ALA A 403 -28.33 -12.39 20.25
N ALA A 404 -27.62 -12.89 19.21
CA ALA A 404 -26.32 -13.51 19.36
C ALA A 404 -25.26 -12.47 19.81
N LEU A 405 -25.29 -11.27 19.24
CA LEU A 405 -24.38 -10.19 19.64
C LEU A 405 -24.64 -9.72 21.07
N GLN A 406 -25.91 -9.56 21.47
CA GLN A 406 -26.27 -9.18 22.85
C GLN A 406 -25.88 -10.25 23.87
N ARG A 407 -26.04 -11.53 23.52
CA ARG A 407 -25.58 -12.64 24.37
C ARG A 407 -24.08 -12.63 24.53
N PHE A 408 -23.33 -12.48 23.43
CA PHE A 408 -21.87 -12.39 23.45
C PHE A 408 -21.40 -11.20 24.29
N TYR A 409 -22.03 -10.05 24.16
CA TYR A 409 -21.75 -8.89 25.00
C TYR A 409 -21.98 -9.18 26.49
N ALA A 410 -23.12 -9.82 26.84
CA ALA A 410 -23.45 -10.18 28.24
C ALA A 410 -22.39 -11.12 28.84
N GLU A 411 -21.95 -12.14 28.06
CA GLU A 411 -20.94 -13.12 28.48
C GLU A 411 -19.54 -12.50 28.63
N HIS A 412 -19.25 -11.44 27.86
CA HIS A 412 -17.94 -10.79 27.82
C HIS A 412 -17.96 -9.34 28.32
N ARG A 413 -18.96 -8.97 29.13
CA ARG A 413 -19.22 -7.60 29.57
C ARG A 413 -17.98 -6.90 30.15
N ALA A 414 -17.11 -7.63 30.85
CA ALA A 414 -15.87 -7.10 31.42
C ALA A 414 -14.89 -6.55 30.37
N ARG A 415 -14.95 -7.00 29.10
CA ARG A 415 -14.11 -6.49 28.00
C ARG A 415 -14.53 -5.10 27.51
N TYR A 416 -15.80 -4.74 27.74
CA TYR A 416 -16.41 -3.52 27.25
C TYR A 416 -16.60 -2.49 28.37
N GLY A 417 -15.84 -2.58 29.42
CA GLY A 417 -15.69 -1.77 30.62
C GLY A 417 -16.47 -0.44 30.69
N GLU A 418 -16.34 0.26 31.78
CA GLU A 418 -16.89 1.63 31.86
C GLU A 418 -16.09 2.54 30.94
N ARG A 419 -16.78 3.34 30.15
CA ARG A 419 -16.21 4.46 29.42
C ARG A 419 -15.86 5.58 30.40
N VAL A 420 -14.66 6.08 30.27
CA VAL A 420 -14.20 7.21 31.08
C VAL A 420 -14.08 8.43 30.18
N GLU A 421 -14.95 9.41 30.40
CA GLU A 421 -14.92 10.70 29.72
C GLU A 421 -14.33 11.73 30.69
N SER A 422 -13.26 12.42 30.27
CA SER A 422 -12.51 13.35 31.11
C SER A 422 -12.43 14.71 30.45
N GLU A 423 -12.71 15.78 31.20
CA GLU A 423 -12.33 17.13 30.81
C GLU A 423 -10.81 17.23 30.85
N VAL A 424 -10.18 17.48 29.73
CA VAL A 424 -8.72 17.51 29.60
C VAL A 424 -8.23 18.91 29.32
N TYR A 425 -7.24 19.33 30.10
CA TYR A 425 -6.46 20.54 29.89
C TYR A 425 -5.04 20.15 29.52
N GLU A 426 -4.44 20.82 28.52
CA GLU A 426 -3.13 20.47 27.96
C GLU A 426 -2.22 21.69 27.86
N ILE A 427 -0.95 21.49 28.17
CA ILE A 427 0.14 22.41 27.81
C ILE A 427 1.10 21.62 26.92
N LEU A 428 1.08 21.89 25.62
CA LEU A 428 1.94 21.24 24.63
C LEU A 428 3.25 21.98 24.49
N VAL A 429 4.39 21.28 24.61
CA VAL A 429 5.74 21.83 24.44
C VAL A 429 6.59 20.92 23.55
N ALA A 430 7.68 21.48 22.98
CA ALA A 430 8.54 20.73 22.06
C ALA A 430 9.41 19.70 22.78
N GLN A 431 9.85 20.00 24.00
CA GLN A 431 10.88 19.22 24.71
C GLN A 431 10.32 18.57 25.97
N ARG A 432 10.75 17.35 26.24
CA ARG A 432 10.36 16.57 27.41
C ARG A 432 10.67 17.29 28.73
N ASP A 433 11.87 17.87 28.82
CA ASP A 433 12.33 18.54 30.03
C ASP A 433 11.53 19.82 30.32
N SER A 434 11.08 20.53 29.28
CA SER A 434 10.18 21.66 29.42
C SER A 434 8.82 21.24 30.02
N ALA A 435 8.27 20.09 29.59
CA ALA A 435 7.03 19.56 30.17
C ALA A 435 7.20 19.23 31.65
N LEU A 436 8.30 18.59 32.02
CA LEU A 436 8.61 18.28 33.43
C LEU A 436 8.79 19.54 34.29
N ALA A 437 9.49 20.55 33.76
CA ALA A 437 9.69 21.82 34.46
C ALA A 437 8.37 22.55 34.70
N ILE A 438 7.48 22.60 33.70
CA ILE A 438 6.15 23.16 33.80
C ILE A 438 5.30 22.39 34.82
N ALA A 439 5.29 21.06 34.76
CA ALA A 439 4.56 20.25 35.73
C ALA A 439 5.01 20.54 37.17
N LYS A 440 6.33 20.60 37.40
CA LYS A 440 6.90 20.96 38.71
C LYS A 440 6.49 22.36 39.17
N ALA A 441 6.47 23.35 38.28
CA ALA A 441 6.03 24.71 38.59
C ALA A 441 4.54 24.74 38.98
N ILE A 442 3.68 23.99 38.31
CA ILE A 442 2.26 23.89 38.65
C ILE A 442 2.06 23.19 39.99
N GLN A 443 2.81 22.11 40.25
CA GLN A 443 2.81 21.44 41.56
C GLN A 443 3.27 22.36 42.70
N ALA A 444 4.16 23.34 42.40
CA ALA A 444 4.59 24.36 43.32
C ALA A 444 3.61 25.55 43.46
N GLY A 445 2.41 25.46 42.91
CA GLY A 445 1.33 26.42 43.08
C GLY A 445 1.15 27.43 41.93
N ARG A 446 1.81 27.28 40.80
CA ARG A 446 1.54 28.10 39.61
C ARG A 446 0.20 27.69 38.98
N ASP A 447 -0.57 28.70 38.50
CA ASP A 447 -1.84 28.46 37.83
C ASP A 447 -1.64 27.73 36.48
N PHE A 448 -2.42 26.67 36.24
CA PHE A 448 -2.33 25.89 35.01
C PHE A 448 -2.68 26.70 33.77
N GLY A 449 -3.74 27.52 33.85
CA GLY A 449 -4.20 28.33 32.73
C GLY A 449 -3.22 29.43 32.34
N GLU A 450 -2.56 30.05 33.32
CA GLU A 450 -1.47 31.02 33.06
C GLU A 450 -0.28 30.34 32.39
N MET A 451 0.11 29.17 32.90
CA MET A 451 1.19 28.39 32.30
C MET A 451 0.83 27.92 30.89
N ALA A 452 -0.42 27.55 30.62
CA ALA A 452 -0.90 27.22 29.28
C ALA A 452 -0.79 28.41 28.33
N ARG A 453 -1.32 29.57 28.71
CA ARG A 453 -1.22 30.80 27.90
C ARG A 453 0.23 31.19 27.59
N ARG A 454 1.14 31.00 28.54
CA ARG A 454 2.55 31.39 28.40
C ARG A 454 3.40 30.42 27.61
N HIS A 455 3.15 29.12 27.74
CA HIS A 455 4.08 28.09 27.28
C HIS A 455 3.50 27.12 26.24
N SER A 456 2.17 27.00 26.11
CA SER A 456 1.59 26.04 25.18
C SER A 456 1.79 26.45 23.72
N ARG A 457 2.26 25.50 22.93
CA ARG A 457 2.38 25.63 21.47
C ARG A 457 1.06 25.45 20.73
N ARG A 458 0.04 24.87 21.38
CA ARG A 458 -1.28 24.66 20.78
C ARG A 458 -2.09 25.94 20.84
N ALA A 459 -2.02 26.74 19.78
CA ALA A 459 -2.66 28.04 19.71
C ALA A 459 -4.18 27.98 19.93
N ALA A 460 -4.85 26.95 19.45
CA ALA A 460 -6.30 26.78 19.54
C ALA A 460 -6.83 26.71 20.99
N THR A 461 -6.06 26.12 21.90
CA THR A 461 -6.47 25.91 23.30
C THR A 461 -5.73 26.81 24.29
N ARG A 462 -4.62 27.42 23.90
CA ARG A 462 -3.75 28.23 24.74
C ARG A 462 -4.51 29.38 25.44
N GLU A 463 -5.29 30.14 24.70
CA GLU A 463 -6.05 31.28 25.23
C GLU A 463 -7.22 30.83 26.13
N GLN A 464 -7.68 29.60 25.98
CA GLN A 464 -8.70 28.95 26.81
C GLN A 464 -8.11 28.25 28.06
N GLY A 465 -6.90 28.65 28.47
CA GLY A 465 -6.23 28.07 29.63
C GLY A 465 -5.83 26.58 29.43
N GLY A 466 -5.69 26.16 28.18
CA GLY A 466 -5.29 24.82 27.82
C GLY A 466 -6.46 23.81 27.65
N PHE A 467 -7.72 24.25 27.73
CA PHE A 467 -8.86 23.33 27.61
C PHE A 467 -8.94 22.71 26.23
N VAL A 468 -8.79 21.38 26.17
CA VAL A 468 -8.84 20.59 24.92
C VAL A 468 -10.25 20.14 24.60
N GLY A 469 -11.03 19.81 25.63
CA GLY A 469 -12.37 19.27 25.50
C GLY A 469 -12.63 18.11 26.45
N ILE A 470 -13.72 17.39 26.19
CA ILE A 470 -14.02 16.13 26.85
C ILE A 470 -13.46 15.02 25.98
N LEU A 471 -12.48 14.30 26.49
CA LEU A 471 -11.85 13.18 25.81
C LEU A 471 -12.28 11.86 26.47
N SER A 472 -12.51 10.83 25.64
CA SER A 472 -12.73 9.47 26.10
C SER A 472 -11.39 8.73 26.32
N ASP A 473 -11.44 7.63 27.01
CA ASP A 473 -10.30 6.71 27.18
C ASP A 473 -9.80 6.07 25.85
N GLU A 474 -10.57 6.19 24.77
CA GLU A 474 -10.17 5.78 23.41
C GLU A 474 -9.36 6.86 22.68
N ASP A 475 -9.41 8.13 23.10
CA ASP A 475 -8.72 9.26 22.48
C ASP A 475 -7.23 9.27 22.85
N LYS A 476 -6.40 8.63 22.06
CA LYS A 476 -4.97 8.48 22.31
C LYS A 476 -4.16 9.69 21.82
N PRO A 477 -3.07 10.07 22.55
CA PRO A 477 -2.66 9.52 23.86
C PRO A 477 -3.29 10.21 25.05
N LEU A 478 -3.89 11.40 24.88
CA LEU A 478 -4.29 12.28 26.00
C LEU A 478 -5.46 11.71 26.78
N GLY A 479 -6.53 11.28 26.12
CA GLY A 479 -7.71 10.73 26.77
C GLY A 479 -7.40 9.42 27.50
N GLN A 480 -6.59 8.55 26.89
CA GLN A 480 -6.14 7.32 27.53
C GLN A 480 -5.37 7.58 28.83
N GLN A 481 -4.49 8.57 28.83
CA GLN A 481 -3.75 8.93 30.04
C GLN A 481 -4.66 9.62 31.07
N ALA A 482 -5.54 10.51 30.60
CA ALA A 482 -6.50 11.20 31.46
C ALA A 482 -7.44 10.25 32.20
N ALA A 483 -7.87 9.18 31.56
CA ALA A 483 -8.76 8.18 32.16
C ALA A 483 -8.16 7.45 33.38
N GLN A 484 -6.83 7.43 33.49
CA GLN A 484 -6.09 6.83 34.60
C GLN A 484 -5.89 7.78 35.79
N LEU A 485 -6.17 9.09 35.60
CA LEU A 485 -5.98 10.12 36.61
C LEU A 485 -7.28 10.40 37.35
N ARG A 486 -7.17 11.02 38.53
CA ARG A 486 -8.33 11.52 39.28
C ARG A 486 -8.60 12.98 38.87
N PRO A 487 -9.85 13.46 39.05
CA PRO A 487 -10.15 14.87 38.88
C PRO A 487 -9.20 15.77 39.69
N GLY A 488 -8.65 16.80 39.03
CA GLY A 488 -7.64 17.68 39.57
C GLY A 488 -6.20 17.21 39.45
N GLU A 489 -5.97 15.95 39.12
CA GLU A 489 -4.63 15.37 39.02
C GLU A 489 -3.89 15.84 37.77
N LEU A 490 -2.57 16.00 37.91
CA LEU A 490 -1.66 16.44 36.86
C LEU A 490 -0.73 15.30 36.48
N TYR A 491 -0.48 15.15 35.20
CA TYR A 491 0.48 14.20 34.67
C TYR A 491 1.36 14.79 33.55
N ALA A 492 2.63 14.50 33.60
CA ALA A 492 3.62 14.87 32.59
C ALA A 492 4.87 13.96 32.67
N PRO A 493 5.56 13.74 31.56
CA PRO A 493 5.21 14.16 30.19
C PRO A 493 4.36 13.11 29.46
N VAL A 494 3.35 13.52 28.72
CA VAL A 494 2.66 12.66 27.76
C VAL A 494 3.29 12.88 26.40
N ALA A 495 3.84 11.84 25.79
CA ALA A 495 4.37 11.93 24.43
C ALA A 495 3.24 11.98 23.41
N THR A 496 3.30 12.95 22.49
CA THR A 496 2.36 13.13 21.38
C THR A 496 3.12 13.25 20.06
N ALA A 497 2.43 13.19 18.93
CA ALA A 497 3.05 13.42 17.62
C ALA A 497 3.63 14.83 17.46
N GLU A 498 3.15 15.81 18.24
CA GLU A 498 3.54 17.23 18.16
C GLU A 498 4.57 17.65 19.21
N GLY A 499 4.92 16.75 20.14
CA GLY A 499 5.85 17.03 21.25
C GLY A 499 5.44 16.34 22.54
N TYR A 500 5.57 17.06 23.65
CA TYR A 500 5.26 16.55 24.99
C TYR A 500 4.22 17.42 25.66
N SER A 501 3.23 16.78 26.28
CA SER A 501 2.13 17.47 26.94
C SER A 501 2.18 17.31 28.45
N VAL A 502 1.84 18.39 29.16
CA VAL A 502 1.42 18.37 30.56
C VAL A 502 -0.09 18.36 30.54
N ILE A 503 -0.71 17.38 31.15
CA ILE A 503 -2.17 17.29 31.22
C ILE A 503 -2.67 17.44 32.65
N ARG A 504 -3.84 18.07 32.78
CA ARG A 504 -4.63 18.10 34.00
C ARG A 504 -6.05 17.65 33.69
N VAL A 505 -6.61 16.81 34.55
CA VAL A 505 -7.98 16.32 34.42
C VAL A 505 -8.92 17.24 35.21
N GLY A 506 -9.96 17.70 34.57
CA GLY A 506 -11.08 18.38 35.22
C GLY A 506 -12.11 17.39 35.74
N ARG A 507 -13.38 17.61 35.38
CA ARG A 507 -14.45 16.64 35.71
C ARG A 507 -14.27 15.34 34.95
N GLN A 508 -14.58 14.22 35.60
CA GLN A 508 -14.54 12.90 35.00
C GLN A 508 -15.88 12.18 35.22
N ILE A 509 -16.38 11.57 34.16
CA ILE A 509 -17.62 10.78 34.18
C ILE A 509 -17.25 9.34 33.80
N ARG A 510 -17.69 8.40 34.64
CA ARG A 510 -17.58 6.95 34.37
C ARG A 510 -18.98 6.42 34.13
N ARG A 511 -19.21 5.83 32.99
CA ARG A 511 -20.50 5.24 32.63
C ARG A 511 -20.34 3.96 31.85
N ALA A 512 -21.30 3.06 31.99
CA ALA A 512 -21.37 1.94 31.09
C ALA A 512 -21.61 2.45 29.64
N PRO A 513 -20.90 1.89 28.63
CA PRO A 513 -21.11 2.27 27.26
C PRO A 513 -22.53 1.93 26.81
N GLN A 514 -23.15 2.78 26.01
CA GLN A 514 -24.43 2.46 25.38
C GLN A 514 -24.22 1.44 24.25
N TRP A 515 -25.24 0.61 24.00
CA TRP A 515 -25.16 -0.43 22.97
C TRP A 515 -24.72 0.10 21.61
N GLN A 516 -25.27 1.23 21.18
CA GLN A 516 -24.95 1.88 19.89
C GLN A 516 -23.47 2.27 19.77
N GLU A 517 -22.80 2.59 20.88
CA GLU A 517 -21.39 2.97 20.90
C GLU A 517 -20.45 1.78 20.75
N ILE A 518 -20.89 0.60 21.16
CA ILE A 518 -20.05 -0.62 21.20
C ILE A 518 -20.49 -1.71 20.24
N GLU A 519 -21.67 -1.59 19.62
CA GLU A 519 -22.25 -2.64 18.77
C GLU A 519 -21.26 -3.10 17.68
N GLN A 520 -20.61 -2.17 17.01
CA GLN A 520 -19.64 -2.49 15.96
C GLN A 520 -18.44 -3.27 16.52
N ARG A 521 -17.93 -2.88 17.69
CA ARG A 521 -16.82 -3.55 18.38
C ARG A 521 -17.23 -4.94 18.86
N VAL A 522 -18.43 -5.07 19.43
CA VAL A 522 -19.00 -6.39 19.84
C VAL A 522 -19.14 -7.30 18.63
N ARG A 523 -19.59 -6.77 17.49
CA ARG A 523 -19.73 -7.51 16.24
C ARG A 523 -18.40 -8.02 15.72
N GLU A 524 -17.36 -7.20 15.74
CA GLU A 524 -16.03 -7.57 15.33
C GLU A 524 -15.40 -8.62 16.25
N ASP A 525 -15.55 -8.47 17.56
CA ASP A 525 -15.07 -9.43 18.54
C ASP A 525 -15.82 -10.76 18.45
N TRP A 526 -17.13 -10.71 18.23
CA TRP A 526 -17.96 -11.91 18.02
C TRP A 526 -17.53 -12.67 16.75
N ARG A 527 -17.34 -11.96 15.63
CA ARG A 527 -16.82 -12.56 14.38
C ARG A 527 -15.46 -13.19 14.58
N ARG A 528 -14.59 -12.54 15.33
CA ARG A 528 -13.26 -13.07 15.66
C ARG A 528 -13.35 -14.33 16.51
N ALA A 529 -14.23 -14.34 17.52
CA ALA A 529 -14.46 -15.50 18.38
C ALA A 529 -15.10 -16.68 17.59
N ASP A 530 -16.03 -16.40 16.69
CA ASP A 530 -16.64 -17.42 15.81
C ASP A 530 -15.60 -18.03 14.87
N LEU A 531 -14.76 -17.20 14.24
CA LEU A 531 -13.68 -17.66 13.40
C LEU A 531 -12.67 -18.53 14.18
N GLN A 532 -12.29 -18.11 15.38
CA GLN A 532 -11.38 -18.86 16.24
C GLN A 532 -11.98 -20.21 16.67
N ARG A 533 -13.26 -20.26 17.01
CA ARG A 533 -13.96 -21.51 17.35
C ARG A 533 -13.94 -22.48 16.17
N ARG A 534 -14.30 -22.02 14.95
CA ARG A 534 -14.28 -22.83 13.73
C ARG A 534 -12.86 -23.31 13.41
N HIS A 535 -11.87 -22.44 13.55
CA HIS A 535 -10.47 -22.78 13.38
C HIS A 535 -10.08 -23.94 14.33
N GLN A 536 -10.38 -23.81 15.62
CA GLN A 536 -10.05 -24.84 16.62
C GLN A 536 -10.77 -26.17 16.38
N SER A 537 -12.03 -26.13 15.92
CA SER A 537 -12.81 -27.36 15.64
C SER A 537 -12.30 -28.17 14.44
N LEU A 538 -11.51 -27.53 13.55
CA LEU A 538 -10.95 -28.16 12.35
C LEU A 538 -9.54 -28.73 12.55
N LEU A 539 -8.91 -28.45 13.69
CA LEU A 539 -7.61 -29.02 13.99
C LEU A 539 -7.73 -30.52 14.26
N PRO A 540 -6.77 -31.35 13.82
CA PRO A 540 -6.77 -32.77 14.11
C PRO A 540 -6.85 -33.06 15.61
N ALA A 541 -7.58 -34.11 16.00
CA ALA A 541 -7.74 -34.48 17.40
C ALA A 541 -6.43 -34.81 18.13
N ASP A 542 -5.43 -35.21 17.38
CA ASP A 542 -4.06 -35.50 17.87
C ASP A 542 -3.09 -34.31 17.74
N TYR A 543 -3.54 -33.15 17.27
CA TYR A 543 -2.74 -31.95 17.24
C TYR A 543 -2.51 -31.42 18.67
N ARG A 544 -1.26 -31.16 19.01
CA ARG A 544 -0.85 -30.53 20.27
C ARG A 544 0.16 -29.42 19.97
N PRO A 545 -0.11 -28.18 20.35
CA PRO A 545 0.83 -27.06 20.12
C PRO A 545 2.23 -27.30 20.69
N GLN A 546 2.35 -28.02 21.80
CA GLN A 546 3.64 -28.36 22.40
C GLN A 546 4.51 -29.30 21.56
N ASP A 547 3.93 -30.01 20.59
CA ASP A 547 4.65 -30.91 19.70
C ASP A 547 5.30 -30.16 18.51
N ILE A 548 5.06 -28.87 18.39
CA ILE A 548 5.70 -28.00 17.39
C ILE A 548 7.15 -27.82 17.80
N LYS A 549 8.05 -28.18 16.89
CA LYS A 549 9.46 -27.89 17.04
C LYS A 549 9.77 -26.51 16.49
N PHE A 550 10.16 -25.58 17.36
CA PHE A 550 10.60 -24.24 16.98
C PHE A 550 12.11 -24.19 16.84
N HIS A 551 12.60 -23.54 15.79
CA HIS A 551 14.00 -23.24 15.56
C HIS A 551 14.29 -21.81 16.03
N GLU A 552 14.56 -21.66 17.33
CA GLU A 552 14.62 -20.38 18.04
C GLU A 552 15.61 -19.38 17.44
N GLU A 553 16.78 -19.87 17.00
CA GLU A 553 17.78 -19.01 16.38
C GLU A 553 17.26 -18.38 15.08
N ASN A 554 16.54 -19.14 14.27
CA ASN A 554 15.99 -18.65 13.01
C ASN A 554 14.78 -17.72 13.27
N LEU A 555 13.95 -18.02 14.27
CA LEU A 555 12.90 -17.13 14.74
C LEU A 555 13.45 -15.81 15.28
N ALA A 556 14.56 -15.84 16.03
CA ALA A 556 15.20 -14.64 16.55
C ALA A 556 15.85 -13.80 15.43
N ARG A 557 16.44 -14.44 14.43
CA ARG A 557 17.06 -13.78 13.27
C ARG A 557 16.04 -13.25 12.28
N ALA A 558 14.83 -13.82 12.22
CA ALA A 558 13.77 -13.34 11.38
C ALA A 558 13.51 -11.86 11.69
N LEU A 559 13.56 -10.99 10.67
CA LEU A 559 13.48 -9.53 10.72
C LEU A 559 14.78 -8.78 11.11
N THR A 560 15.77 -9.38 11.77
CA THR A 560 17.03 -8.67 12.09
C THR A 560 17.92 -8.48 10.86
N GLN A 561 17.82 -9.36 9.88
CA GLN A 561 18.57 -9.26 8.62
C GLN A 561 17.91 -8.32 7.59
N ARG A 562 16.66 -7.90 7.78
CA ARG A 562 15.96 -6.96 6.90
C ARG A 562 16.25 -5.48 7.22
N GLY A 563 17.06 -5.16 8.20
CA GLY A 563 17.64 -3.82 8.35
C GLY A 563 18.62 -3.43 7.24
N THR A 564 18.84 -4.32 6.25
CA THR A 564 19.72 -4.10 5.09
C THR A 564 19.06 -4.35 3.73
N VAL A 565 17.75 -4.71 3.67
CA VAL A 565 17.05 -5.02 2.40
C VAL A 565 15.60 -4.56 2.47
N PHE A 566 15.37 -3.26 2.67
CA PHE A 566 14.11 -2.57 2.37
C PHE A 566 14.41 -1.17 1.84
#